data_6f29176fe4270117c05401b5576472b5
#
_entry.id   6f29176fe4270117c05401b5576472b5
#
_cell.length_a   1.000
_cell.length_b   1.000
_cell.length_c   1.000
_cell.angle_alpha   90.00
_cell.angle_beta   90.00
_cell.angle_gamma   90.00
#
_symmetry.space_group_name_H-M   'P 1'
#
loop_
_entity.id
_entity.type
_entity.pdbx_description
1 polymer ?
#
loop_
_entity_poly.entity_id
_entity_poly.type
_entity_poly.pdbx_seq_one_letter_code
_entity_poly.pdbx_strand_id
1 'polypeptide(L)'
;MLPGEDRAARRVLLVCMAAGATTLLDQAVLNIAIPSMRQSLGATGADVQWIVAGYSLAFGLALVPGGSLGDLHGRKRLFMAGVAVFLLAGVTAATGGEPGILIGARLVQGAAAGIVNSQVIGTIQDVFHGQARGRALGLYAVTGGVATALGPPLGGALVAALGPEAGWRCCLLLSSPCAVLTLALAARWLPPPRRTARNSRLDVLGLGLLCGCTLTLMVPFIRTPDGGGEALLWGIAVGALAAVFAVHQRLRMRRGRQPLLHPALTSSKPYMLGTAVAMAQFGSSLAAFLVLTIFLQSGLGLSALLTAAVTLPGAVGMGMSSALAWRLVRRIGPRTVTVGLTLGIGAALTGAAVALCVPTEALPMALAGTQMMAGTAGGLTVSPNQTQVLQHAPAEAAGVGGGVLQMAQRIAAAICLSAVPAVYLHAASGPPGDGQPRTGYALASCVCAGLLAVALLLSLRRGTAPPSRPSAPASAHLAGAVPRSKEST
;
A
#
# COMPACT_ATOMS: atom_id res chain seq x y z
N MET A 1 13.45 -26.83 17.60
CA MET A 1 13.79 -26.62 16.15
C MET A 1 15.22 -27.13 15.93
N LEU A 2 15.38 -28.07 15.01
CA LEU A 2 16.69 -28.61 14.65
C LEU A 2 17.56 -27.57 13.93
N PRO A 3 18.89 -27.54 14.04
CA PRO A 3 19.76 -26.52 13.45
C PRO A 3 19.64 -26.35 11.92
N GLY A 4 19.11 -27.35 11.21
CA GLY A 4 18.86 -27.30 9.77
C GLY A 4 17.56 -26.59 9.36
N GLU A 5 16.52 -26.66 10.18
CA GLU A 5 15.22 -26.00 9.93
C GLU A 5 15.33 -24.48 10.00
N ASP A 6 16.18 -23.95 10.88
CA ASP A 6 16.46 -22.52 10.99
C ASP A 6 17.13 -21.96 9.73
N ARG A 7 18.03 -22.70 9.08
CA ARG A 7 18.69 -22.27 7.84
C ARG A 7 17.74 -22.22 6.66
N ALA A 8 16.87 -23.22 6.52
CA ALA A 8 15.87 -23.24 5.44
C ALA A 8 14.84 -22.10 5.59
N ALA A 9 14.32 -21.90 6.79
CA ALA A 9 13.39 -20.81 7.09
C ALA A 9 14.00 -19.43 6.84
N ARG A 10 15.27 -19.20 7.24
CA ARG A 10 16.01 -17.95 6.97
C ARG A 10 16.17 -17.71 5.46
N ARG A 11 16.48 -18.73 4.65
CA ARG A 11 16.58 -18.62 3.19
C ARG A 11 15.24 -18.22 2.56
N VAL A 12 14.13 -18.83 3.00
CA VAL A 12 12.79 -18.45 2.54
C VAL A 12 12.47 -17.00 2.91
N LEU A 13 12.81 -16.57 4.13
CA LEU A 13 12.62 -15.17 4.55
C LEU A 13 13.42 -14.20 3.69
N LEU A 14 14.67 -14.51 3.36
CA LEU A 14 15.49 -13.68 2.46
C LEU A 14 14.86 -13.53 1.08
N VAL A 15 14.27 -14.59 0.50
CA VAL A 15 13.50 -14.50 -0.76
C VAL A 15 12.31 -13.56 -0.60
N CYS A 16 11.56 -13.68 0.49
CA CYS A 16 10.41 -12.82 0.75
C CYS A 16 10.83 -11.34 0.91
N MET A 17 11.94 -11.09 1.61
CA MET A 17 12.50 -9.74 1.78
C MET A 17 12.97 -9.16 0.45
N ALA A 18 13.69 -9.94 -0.37
CA ALA A 18 14.13 -9.52 -1.70
C ALA A 18 12.96 -9.14 -2.61
N ALA A 19 11.87 -9.93 -2.61
CA ALA A 19 10.66 -9.62 -3.36
C ALA A 19 9.98 -8.33 -2.89
N GLY A 20 9.88 -8.13 -1.56
CA GLY A 20 9.34 -6.91 -0.99
C GLY A 20 10.18 -5.67 -1.34
N ALA A 21 11.51 -5.79 -1.23
CA ALA A 21 12.42 -4.73 -1.64
C ALA A 21 12.23 -4.37 -3.12
N THR A 22 12.17 -5.38 -4.00
CA THR A 22 11.99 -5.19 -5.45
C THR A 22 10.73 -4.39 -5.78
N THR A 23 9.58 -4.79 -5.24
CA THR A 23 8.28 -4.17 -5.58
C THR A 23 8.10 -2.78 -4.96
N LEU A 24 8.64 -2.54 -3.76
CA LEU A 24 8.51 -1.27 -3.05
C LEU A 24 9.55 -0.25 -3.51
N LEU A 25 10.77 -0.68 -3.87
CA LEU A 25 11.77 0.17 -4.48
C LEU A 25 11.28 0.73 -5.83
N ASP A 26 10.72 -0.13 -6.68
CA ASP A 26 10.14 0.25 -7.99
C ASP A 26 9.10 1.39 -7.82
N GLN A 27 8.19 1.23 -6.87
CA GLN A 27 7.15 2.23 -6.62
C GLN A 27 7.73 3.55 -6.09
N ALA A 28 8.74 3.49 -5.22
CA ALA A 28 9.31 4.67 -4.58
C ALA A 28 10.19 5.49 -5.54
N VAL A 29 10.98 4.80 -6.37
CA VAL A 29 11.89 5.45 -7.36
C VAL A 29 11.10 6.18 -8.44
N LEU A 30 9.99 5.59 -8.91
CA LEU A 30 9.18 6.19 -9.96
C LEU A 30 8.70 7.60 -9.61
N ASN A 31 8.29 7.83 -8.36
CA ASN A 31 7.73 9.12 -7.95
C ASN A 31 8.67 10.30 -8.26
N ILE A 32 9.97 10.13 -8.10
CA ILE A 32 10.98 11.18 -8.41
C ILE A 32 11.18 11.34 -9.91
N ALA A 33 11.00 10.28 -10.69
CA ALA A 33 11.17 10.27 -12.13
C ALA A 33 9.97 10.83 -12.92
N ILE A 34 8.80 11.00 -12.28
CA ILE A 34 7.55 11.42 -12.93
C ILE A 34 7.70 12.71 -13.74
N PRO A 35 8.27 13.82 -13.22
CA PRO A 35 8.39 15.05 -14.00
C PRO A 35 9.27 14.90 -15.25
N SER A 36 10.42 14.21 -15.12
CA SER A 36 11.32 13.94 -16.24
C SER A 36 10.64 13.04 -17.29
N MET A 37 9.93 12.00 -16.85
CA MET A 37 9.16 11.11 -17.71
C MET A 37 8.05 11.86 -18.45
N ARG A 38 7.30 12.73 -17.75
CA ARG A 38 6.24 13.55 -18.34
C ARG A 38 6.76 14.45 -19.46
N GLN A 39 7.89 15.12 -19.23
CA GLN A 39 8.51 15.98 -20.24
C GLN A 39 9.03 15.19 -21.44
N SER A 40 9.72 14.07 -21.18
CA SER A 40 10.31 13.24 -22.23
C SER A 40 9.28 12.58 -23.15
N LEU A 41 8.14 12.13 -22.61
CA LEU A 41 7.07 11.45 -23.36
C LEU A 41 5.95 12.37 -23.83
N GLY A 42 5.98 13.66 -23.50
CA GLY A 42 4.85 14.57 -23.73
C GLY A 42 3.55 14.13 -23.03
N ALA A 43 3.67 13.41 -21.92
CA ALA A 43 2.55 12.82 -21.22
C ALA A 43 1.66 13.89 -20.55
N THR A 44 0.34 13.70 -20.66
CA THR A 44 -0.65 14.56 -20.01
C THR A 44 -0.70 14.31 -18.50
N GLY A 45 -1.36 15.19 -17.76
CA GLY A 45 -1.64 14.95 -16.33
C GLY A 45 -2.44 13.67 -16.08
N ALA A 46 -3.37 13.36 -17.00
CA ALA A 46 -4.16 12.13 -16.96
C ALA A 46 -3.29 10.86 -17.14
N ASP A 47 -2.33 10.90 -18.08
CA ASP A 47 -1.41 9.78 -18.29
C ASP A 47 -0.57 9.50 -17.04
N VAL A 48 -0.05 10.56 -16.41
CA VAL A 48 0.71 10.44 -15.15
C VAL A 48 -0.14 9.81 -14.04
N GLN A 49 -1.39 10.24 -13.90
CA GLN A 49 -2.30 9.65 -12.91
C GLN A 49 -2.55 8.16 -13.19
N TRP A 50 -2.76 7.76 -14.45
CA TRP A 50 -2.91 6.35 -14.83
C TRP A 50 -1.65 5.52 -14.57
N ILE A 51 -0.47 6.05 -14.85
CA ILE A 51 0.80 5.37 -14.61
C ILE A 51 0.99 5.04 -13.13
N VAL A 52 0.65 5.99 -12.24
CA VAL A 52 0.87 5.85 -10.78
C VAL A 52 -0.30 5.14 -10.11
N ALA A 53 -1.52 5.62 -10.33
CA ALA A 53 -2.72 5.10 -9.68
C ALA A 53 -3.12 3.74 -10.25
N GLY A 54 -2.93 3.53 -11.56
CA GLY A 54 -3.21 2.25 -12.23
C GLY A 54 -2.37 1.11 -11.68
N TYR A 55 -1.09 1.33 -11.40
CA TYR A 55 -0.24 0.35 -10.73
C TYR A 55 -0.80 -0.04 -9.36
N SER A 56 -1.15 0.95 -8.52
CA SER A 56 -1.69 0.72 -7.18
C SER A 56 -3.03 -0.03 -7.22
N LEU A 57 -3.89 0.33 -8.17
CA LEU A 57 -5.17 -0.34 -8.38
C LEU A 57 -4.98 -1.80 -8.79
N ALA A 58 -4.19 -2.05 -9.84
CA ALA A 58 -3.91 -3.40 -10.33
C ALA A 58 -3.24 -4.28 -9.25
N PHE A 59 -2.31 -3.70 -8.48
CA PHE A 59 -1.70 -4.36 -7.33
C PHE A 59 -2.76 -4.79 -6.31
N GLY A 60 -3.63 -3.86 -5.88
CA GLY A 60 -4.66 -4.14 -4.89
C GLY A 60 -5.64 -5.22 -5.33
N LEU A 61 -6.11 -5.14 -6.57
CA LEU A 61 -7.05 -6.10 -7.15
C LEU A 61 -6.46 -7.50 -7.33
N ALA A 62 -5.15 -7.61 -7.59
CA ALA A 62 -4.47 -8.88 -7.77
C ALA A 62 -4.10 -9.60 -6.45
N LEU A 63 -4.12 -8.91 -5.30
CA LEU A 63 -3.75 -9.48 -4.01
C LEU A 63 -4.61 -10.68 -3.60
N VAL A 64 -5.93 -10.54 -3.66
CA VAL A 64 -6.87 -11.57 -3.22
C VAL A 64 -6.91 -12.76 -4.18
N PRO A 65 -7.08 -12.56 -5.51
CA PRO A 65 -7.00 -13.67 -6.44
C PRO A 65 -5.62 -14.32 -6.47
N GLY A 66 -4.55 -13.54 -6.31
CA GLY A 66 -3.19 -14.07 -6.20
C GLY A 66 -3.04 -15.08 -5.06
N GLY A 67 -3.58 -14.78 -3.88
CA GLY A 67 -3.60 -15.71 -2.76
C GLY A 67 -4.30 -17.02 -3.10
N SER A 68 -5.52 -16.92 -3.63
CA SER A 68 -6.32 -18.11 -4.01
C SER A 68 -5.68 -18.94 -5.13
N LEU A 69 -5.08 -18.29 -6.12
CA LEU A 69 -4.34 -18.96 -7.21
C LEU A 69 -3.09 -19.67 -6.68
N GLY A 70 -2.39 -19.08 -5.69
CA GLY A 70 -1.24 -19.69 -5.05
C GLY A 70 -1.57 -20.96 -4.31
N ASP A 71 -2.72 -20.99 -3.63
CA ASP A 71 -3.22 -22.17 -2.92
C ASP A 71 -3.62 -23.30 -3.89
N LEU A 72 -4.14 -22.95 -5.09
CA LEU A 72 -4.55 -23.92 -6.13
C LEU A 72 -3.37 -24.44 -6.96
N HIS A 73 -2.49 -23.58 -7.44
CA HIS A 73 -1.44 -23.93 -8.40
C HIS A 73 -0.05 -24.10 -7.77
N GLY A 74 0.05 -23.77 -6.47
CA GLY A 74 1.31 -23.83 -5.72
C GLY A 74 2.04 -22.48 -5.69
N ARG A 75 2.32 -22.02 -4.48
CA ARG A 75 2.86 -20.67 -4.19
C ARG A 75 4.17 -20.39 -4.92
N LYS A 76 5.12 -21.35 -4.98
CA LYS A 76 6.41 -21.16 -5.67
C LYS A 76 6.26 -20.84 -7.14
N ARG A 77 5.40 -21.60 -7.86
CA ARG A 77 5.19 -21.38 -9.29
C ARG A 77 4.61 -20.00 -9.57
N LEU A 78 3.57 -19.63 -8.83
CA LEU A 78 2.90 -18.34 -9.00
C LEU A 78 3.79 -17.18 -8.57
N PHE A 79 4.59 -17.34 -7.53
CA PHE A 79 5.61 -16.37 -7.12
C PHE A 79 6.61 -16.11 -8.24
N MET A 80 7.21 -17.17 -8.80
CA MET A 80 8.20 -17.03 -9.88
C MET A 80 7.60 -16.42 -11.15
N ALA A 81 6.41 -16.87 -11.54
CA ALA A 81 5.70 -16.27 -12.68
C ALA A 81 5.38 -14.79 -12.44
N GLY A 82 4.93 -14.44 -11.24
CA GLY A 82 4.67 -13.05 -10.87
C GLY A 82 5.92 -12.17 -10.94
N VAL A 83 7.06 -12.63 -10.40
CA VAL A 83 8.33 -11.86 -10.47
C VAL A 83 8.83 -11.76 -11.91
N ALA A 84 8.69 -12.81 -12.73
CA ALA A 84 9.06 -12.78 -14.15
C ALA A 84 8.20 -11.77 -14.94
N VAL A 85 6.88 -11.78 -14.74
CA VAL A 85 5.96 -10.81 -15.37
C VAL A 85 6.25 -9.39 -14.89
N PHE A 86 6.55 -9.21 -13.59
CA PHE A 86 6.95 -7.91 -13.03
C PHE A 86 8.20 -7.36 -13.73
N LEU A 87 9.23 -8.20 -13.89
CA LEU A 87 10.48 -7.85 -14.58
C LEU A 87 10.22 -7.48 -16.04
N LEU A 88 9.52 -8.32 -16.79
CA LEU A 88 9.22 -8.08 -18.21
C LEU A 88 8.42 -6.79 -18.40
N ALA A 89 7.38 -6.58 -17.58
CA ALA A 89 6.58 -5.35 -17.62
C ALA A 89 7.42 -4.12 -17.26
N GLY A 90 8.35 -4.22 -16.29
CA GLY A 90 9.28 -3.14 -15.95
C GLY A 90 10.21 -2.78 -17.11
N VAL A 91 10.75 -3.77 -17.82
CA VAL A 91 11.56 -3.56 -19.03
C VAL A 91 10.72 -2.92 -20.15
N THR A 92 9.49 -3.42 -20.39
CA THR A 92 8.56 -2.83 -21.37
C THR A 92 8.25 -1.37 -21.04
N ALA A 93 8.02 -1.05 -19.75
CA ALA A 93 7.79 0.31 -19.30
C ALA A 93 9.01 1.22 -19.57
N ALA A 94 10.22 0.75 -19.32
CA ALA A 94 11.44 1.53 -19.48
C ALA A 94 11.80 1.75 -20.96
N THR A 95 11.48 0.82 -21.85
CA THR A 95 11.77 0.89 -23.30
C THR A 95 10.65 1.52 -24.11
N GLY A 96 9.44 1.66 -23.53
CA GLY A 96 8.30 2.26 -24.21
C GLY A 96 8.54 3.71 -24.61
N GLY A 97 8.09 4.06 -25.83
CA GLY A 97 8.18 5.42 -26.39
C GLY A 97 6.90 6.23 -26.26
N GLU A 98 5.79 5.61 -25.83
CA GLU A 98 4.47 6.24 -25.76
C GLU A 98 3.84 6.08 -24.37
N PRO A 99 3.08 7.09 -23.89
CA PRO A 99 2.40 6.99 -22.57
C PRO A 99 1.48 5.77 -22.44
N GLY A 100 0.79 5.38 -23.51
CA GLY A 100 -0.12 4.23 -23.51
C GLY A 100 0.59 2.89 -23.22
N ILE A 101 1.78 2.69 -23.79
CA ILE A 101 2.61 1.50 -23.53
C ILE A 101 3.02 1.48 -22.05
N LEU A 102 3.43 2.62 -21.53
CA LEU A 102 3.84 2.76 -20.15
C LEU A 102 2.68 2.50 -19.19
N ILE A 103 1.48 3.03 -19.46
CA ILE A 103 0.27 2.76 -18.66
C ILE A 103 -0.04 1.25 -18.67
N GLY A 104 -0.08 0.62 -19.84
CA GLY A 104 -0.33 -0.82 -19.96
C GLY A 104 0.68 -1.66 -19.20
N ALA A 105 1.97 -1.34 -19.36
CA ALA A 105 3.06 -2.01 -18.65
C ALA A 105 2.95 -1.83 -17.13
N ARG A 106 2.59 -0.64 -16.63
CA ARG A 106 2.40 -0.37 -15.20
C ARG A 106 1.20 -1.11 -14.61
N LEU A 107 0.11 -1.26 -15.36
CA LEU A 107 -1.03 -2.08 -14.94
C LEU A 107 -0.63 -3.55 -14.78
N VAL A 108 0.08 -4.12 -15.78
CA VAL A 108 0.57 -5.50 -15.71
C VAL A 108 1.59 -5.67 -14.58
N GLN A 109 2.52 -4.73 -14.42
CA GLN A 109 3.52 -4.74 -13.37
C GLN A 109 2.89 -4.65 -11.98
N GLY A 110 1.87 -3.80 -11.80
CA GLY A 110 1.10 -3.69 -10.57
C GLY A 110 0.38 -4.99 -10.22
N ALA A 111 -0.30 -5.61 -11.18
CA ALA A 111 -0.96 -6.91 -10.98
C ALA A 111 0.04 -8.00 -10.58
N ALA A 112 1.18 -8.05 -11.26
CA ALA A 112 2.27 -8.98 -10.94
C ALA A 112 2.82 -8.76 -9.53
N ALA A 113 3.03 -7.50 -9.12
CA ALA A 113 3.47 -7.15 -7.77
C ALA A 113 2.45 -7.57 -6.70
N GLY A 114 1.15 -7.42 -6.97
CA GLY A 114 0.07 -7.88 -6.09
C GLY A 114 0.08 -9.41 -5.92
N ILE A 115 0.27 -10.15 -7.02
CA ILE A 115 0.43 -11.61 -6.98
C ILE A 115 1.67 -11.99 -6.16
N VAL A 116 2.82 -11.39 -6.41
CA VAL A 116 4.07 -11.66 -5.67
C VAL A 116 3.86 -11.40 -4.18
N ASN A 117 3.28 -10.26 -3.81
CA ASN A 117 3.07 -9.88 -2.41
C ASN A 117 2.14 -10.87 -1.69
N SER A 118 1.07 -11.34 -2.35
CA SER A 118 0.18 -12.35 -1.78
C SER A 118 0.91 -13.68 -1.51
N GLN A 119 1.82 -14.09 -2.42
CA GLN A 119 2.64 -15.30 -2.21
C GLN A 119 3.65 -15.11 -1.08
N VAL A 120 4.27 -13.92 -0.97
CA VAL A 120 5.18 -13.60 0.14
C VAL A 120 4.49 -13.76 1.48
N ILE A 121 3.33 -13.12 1.66
CA ILE A 121 2.57 -13.21 2.92
C ILE A 121 2.17 -14.63 3.21
N GLY A 122 1.63 -15.34 2.21
CA GLY A 122 1.24 -16.74 2.36
C GLY A 122 2.42 -17.64 2.71
N THR A 123 3.58 -17.48 2.05
CA THR A 123 4.78 -18.26 2.33
C THR A 123 5.30 -18.01 3.74
N ILE A 124 5.32 -16.76 4.21
CA ILE A 124 5.68 -16.44 5.60
C ILE A 124 4.71 -17.11 6.58
N GLN A 125 3.43 -17.14 6.27
CA GLN A 125 2.41 -17.78 7.11
C GLN A 125 2.57 -19.30 7.17
N ASP A 126 2.98 -19.94 6.08
CA ASP A 126 3.16 -21.39 5.99
C ASP A 126 4.45 -21.87 6.68
N VAL A 127 5.52 -21.03 6.63
CA VAL A 127 6.84 -21.42 7.15
C VAL A 127 7.04 -21.00 8.61
N PHE A 128 6.45 -19.87 9.03
CA PHE A 128 6.65 -19.32 10.36
C PHE A 128 5.37 -19.38 11.20
N HIS A 129 5.49 -19.79 12.48
CA HIS A 129 4.38 -19.93 13.41
C HIS A 129 4.62 -19.09 14.68
N GLY A 130 3.57 -18.72 15.39
CA GLY A 130 3.63 -18.01 16.67
C GLY A 130 4.45 -16.71 16.59
N GLN A 131 5.37 -16.52 17.54
CA GLN A 131 6.21 -15.33 17.63
C GLN A 131 7.20 -15.19 16.45
N ALA A 132 7.66 -16.31 15.86
CA ALA A 132 8.56 -16.29 14.72
C ALA A 132 7.89 -15.68 13.49
N ARG A 133 6.59 -15.93 13.28
CA ARG A 133 5.79 -15.31 12.22
C ARG A 133 5.73 -13.78 12.38
N GLY A 134 5.48 -13.29 13.60
CA GLY A 134 5.47 -11.84 13.87
C GLY A 134 6.82 -11.19 13.56
N ARG A 135 7.93 -11.84 13.92
CA ARG A 135 9.28 -11.36 13.60
C ARG A 135 9.57 -11.35 12.10
N ALA A 136 9.16 -12.41 11.37
CA ALA A 136 9.35 -12.51 9.93
C ALA A 136 8.57 -11.41 9.17
N LEU A 137 7.31 -11.17 9.54
CA LEU A 137 6.50 -10.08 8.99
C LEU A 137 7.08 -8.70 9.35
N GLY A 138 7.62 -8.54 10.56
CA GLY A 138 8.30 -7.33 10.98
C GLY A 138 9.56 -7.04 10.15
N LEU A 139 10.41 -8.04 9.90
CA LEU A 139 11.60 -7.91 9.04
C LEU A 139 11.22 -7.60 7.59
N TYR A 140 10.17 -8.25 7.07
CA TYR A 140 9.61 -7.93 5.75
C TYR A 140 9.17 -6.47 5.66
N ALA A 141 8.47 -5.96 6.67
CA ALA A 141 8.02 -4.57 6.71
C ALA A 141 9.21 -3.58 6.81
N VAL A 142 10.24 -3.91 7.60
CA VAL A 142 11.48 -3.10 7.69
C VAL A 142 12.19 -3.04 6.34
N THR A 143 12.33 -4.18 5.66
CA THR A 143 12.94 -4.22 4.31
C THR A 143 12.18 -3.35 3.33
N GLY A 144 10.85 -3.41 3.36
CA GLY A 144 9.99 -2.54 2.55
C GLY A 144 10.18 -1.06 2.88
N GLY A 145 10.28 -0.71 4.15
CA GLY A 145 10.55 0.65 4.61
C GLY A 145 11.90 1.18 4.12
N VAL A 146 12.96 0.37 4.21
CA VAL A 146 14.30 0.71 3.71
C VAL A 146 14.28 0.90 2.19
N ALA A 147 13.64 -0.02 1.44
CA ALA A 147 13.52 0.08 -0.02
C ALA A 147 12.79 1.37 -0.44
N THR A 148 11.70 1.70 0.25
CA THR A 148 10.93 2.94 0.03
C THR A 148 11.76 4.18 0.37
N ALA A 149 12.56 4.14 1.43
CA ALA A 149 13.42 5.26 1.84
C ALA A 149 14.58 5.50 0.87
N LEU A 150 15.14 4.45 0.28
CA LEU A 150 16.21 4.53 -0.71
C LEU A 150 15.73 4.96 -2.10
N GLY A 151 14.43 4.79 -2.40
CA GLY A 151 13.86 5.11 -3.70
C GLY A 151 14.17 6.53 -4.18
N PRO A 152 13.75 7.58 -3.46
CA PRO A 152 13.97 8.96 -3.88
C PRO A 152 15.43 9.35 -4.06
N PRO A 153 16.38 9.04 -3.13
CA PRO A 153 17.79 9.33 -3.33
C PRO A 153 18.39 8.62 -4.55
N LEU A 154 18.08 7.35 -4.75
CA LEU A 154 18.58 6.59 -5.91
C LEU A 154 17.99 7.12 -7.22
N GLY A 155 16.68 7.39 -7.25
CA GLY A 155 16.02 7.95 -8.41
C GLY A 155 16.54 9.34 -8.75
N GLY A 156 16.69 10.21 -7.75
CA GLY A 156 17.26 11.54 -7.93
C GLY A 156 18.69 11.51 -8.45
N ALA A 157 19.53 10.62 -7.92
CA ALA A 157 20.91 10.44 -8.38
C ALA A 157 20.97 9.93 -9.82
N LEU A 158 20.10 8.97 -10.21
CA LEU A 158 20.03 8.46 -11.59
C LEU A 158 19.61 9.54 -12.58
N VAL A 159 18.58 10.33 -12.26
CA VAL A 159 18.14 11.44 -13.13
C VAL A 159 19.22 12.52 -13.22
N ALA A 160 19.93 12.83 -12.13
CA ALA A 160 21.00 13.80 -12.12
C ALA A 160 22.23 13.34 -12.94
N ALA A 161 22.59 12.05 -12.84
CA ALA A 161 23.78 11.51 -13.51
C ALA A 161 23.58 11.24 -15.01
N LEU A 162 22.38 10.76 -15.39
CA LEU A 162 22.10 10.28 -16.76
C LEU A 162 21.25 11.27 -17.58
N GLY A 163 20.84 12.38 -16.96
CA GLY A 163 19.93 13.33 -17.56
C GLY A 163 18.45 12.90 -17.50
N PRO A 164 17.53 13.80 -17.87
CA PRO A 164 16.10 13.56 -17.68
C PRO A 164 15.57 12.38 -18.50
N GLU A 165 16.06 12.18 -19.74
CA GLU A 165 15.54 11.14 -20.64
C GLU A 165 16.03 9.74 -20.28
N ALA A 166 17.33 9.52 -20.15
CA ALA A 166 17.87 8.22 -19.75
C ALA A 166 17.61 7.93 -18.26
N GLY A 167 17.61 8.96 -17.42
CA GLY A 167 17.45 8.82 -15.97
C GLY A 167 16.13 8.20 -15.57
N TRP A 168 14.97 8.63 -16.11
CA TRP A 168 13.69 8.04 -15.75
C TRP A 168 13.56 6.58 -16.22
N ARG A 169 14.13 6.24 -17.38
CA ARG A 169 14.17 4.86 -17.88
C ARG A 169 15.00 3.97 -16.96
N CYS A 170 16.15 4.45 -16.53
CA CYS A 170 16.99 3.74 -15.56
C CYS A 170 16.33 3.61 -14.19
N CYS A 171 15.52 4.59 -13.76
CA CYS A 171 14.70 4.48 -12.55
C CYS A 171 13.74 3.28 -12.62
N LEU A 172 13.06 3.07 -13.74
CA LEU A 172 12.17 1.92 -13.94
C LEU A 172 12.94 0.59 -14.00
N LEU A 173 14.17 0.59 -14.49
CA LEU A 173 15.02 -0.60 -14.55
C LEU A 173 15.73 -0.90 -13.22
N LEU A 174 15.76 0.03 -12.27
CA LEU A 174 16.50 -0.13 -11.01
C LEU A 174 16.03 -1.34 -10.18
N SER A 175 14.76 -1.68 -10.26
CA SER A 175 14.20 -2.87 -9.62
C SER A 175 14.53 -4.19 -10.35
N SER A 176 14.96 -4.13 -11.62
CA SER A 176 15.19 -5.31 -12.44
C SER A 176 16.32 -6.23 -11.95
N PRO A 177 17.50 -5.73 -11.54
CA PRO A 177 18.53 -6.58 -10.93
C PRO A 177 18.04 -7.28 -9.66
N CYS A 178 17.26 -6.56 -8.84
CA CYS A 178 16.65 -7.13 -7.63
C CYS A 178 15.62 -8.22 -7.98
N ALA A 179 14.84 -8.03 -9.06
CA ALA A 179 13.88 -9.03 -9.54
C ALA A 179 14.59 -10.29 -10.05
N VAL A 180 15.68 -10.15 -10.82
CA VAL A 180 16.50 -11.27 -11.29
C VAL A 180 17.11 -12.04 -10.12
N LEU A 181 17.67 -11.33 -9.14
CA LEU A 181 18.19 -11.95 -7.91
C LEU A 181 17.07 -12.68 -7.16
N THR A 182 15.90 -12.06 -7.03
CA THR A 182 14.73 -12.66 -6.37
C THR A 182 14.30 -13.95 -7.07
N LEU A 183 14.28 -13.98 -8.41
CA LEU A 183 14.00 -15.20 -9.19
C LEU A 183 15.01 -16.31 -8.94
N ALA A 184 16.31 -15.97 -8.96
CA ALA A 184 17.40 -16.94 -8.74
C ALA A 184 17.31 -17.54 -7.31
N LEU A 185 17.11 -16.69 -6.31
CA LEU A 185 16.94 -17.13 -4.92
C LEU A 185 15.66 -17.96 -4.74
N ALA A 186 14.55 -17.56 -5.36
CA ALA A 186 13.27 -18.28 -5.28
C ALA A 186 13.37 -19.65 -5.93
N ALA A 187 14.00 -19.77 -7.09
CA ALA A 187 14.21 -21.06 -7.76
C ALA A 187 14.93 -22.05 -6.84
N ARG A 188 15.95 -21.57 -6.12
CA ARG A 188 16.83 -22.41 -5.30
C ARG A 188 16.29 -22.68 -3.89
N TRP A 189 15.60 -21.71 -3.25
CA TRP A 189 15.31 -21.77 -1.81
C TRP A 189 13.83 -21.87 -1.45
N LEU A 190 12.90 -21.54 -2.36
CA LEU A 190 11.48 -21.75 -2.06
C LEU A 190 11.15 -23.25 -2.09
N PRO A 191 10.37 -23.74 -1.11
CA PRO A 191 9.95 -25.14 -1.06
C PRO A 191 9.14 -25.51 -2.30
N PRO A 192 9.16 -26.81 -2.70
CA PRO A 192 8.37 -27.28 -3.81
C PRO A 192 6.88 -27.03 -3.58
N PRO A 193 6.09 -26.88 -4.65
CA PRO A 193 4.68 -26.56 -4.55
C PRO A 193 3.91 -27.65 -3.79
N ARG A 194 3.31 -27.31 -2.67
CA ARG A 194 2.33 -28.15 -1.98
C ARG A 194 0.95 -27.76 -2.51
N ARG A 195 0.23 -28.68 -3.10
CA ARG A 195 -1.17 -28.50 -3.49
C ARG A 195 -2.01 -28.69 -2.23
N THR A 196 -2.53 -27.62 -1.69
CA THR A 196 -3.63 -27.70 -0.74
C THR A 196 -4.92 -27.71 -1.56
N ALA A 197 -5.57 -28.88 -1.62
CA ALA A 197 -6.84 -29.05 -2.34
C ALA A 197 -7.98 -28.29 -1.61
N ARG A 198 -7.95 -26.98 -1.70
CA ARG A 198 -9.04 -26.13 -1.22
C ARG A 198 -9.79 -25.63 -2.46
N ASN A 199 -10.99 -26.13 -2.64
CA ASN A 199 -11.90 -25.81 -3.75
C ASN A 199 -12.44 -24.36 -3.62
N SER A 200 -11.55 -23.35 -3.57
CA SER A 200 -11.93 -21.94 -3.52
C SER A 200 -12.19 -21.42 -4.93
N ARG A 201 -13.46 -21.39 -5.34
CA ARG A 201 -13.83 -20.73 -6.59
C ARG A 201 -13.66 -19.22 -6.44
N LEU A 202 -12.76 -18.63 -7.23
CA LEU A 202 -12.55 -17.18 -7.32
C LEU A 202 -13.88 -16.45 -7.59
N ASP A 203 -14.06 -15.34 -6.90
CA ASP A 203 -15.17 -14.41 -7.16
C ASP A 203 -14.78 -13.40 -8.25
N VAL A 204 -14.68 -13.88 -9.49
CA VAL A 204 -14.29 -13.04 -10.65
C VAL A 204 -15.26 -11.88 -10.85
N LEU A 205 -16.57 -12.12 -10.69
CA LEU A 205 -17.57 -11.07 -10.84
C LEU A 205 -17.49 -10.04 -9.71
N GLY A 206 -17.32 -10.47 -8.45
CA GLY A 206 -17.12 -9.57 -7.32
C GLY A 206 -15.86 -8.73 -7.47
N LEU A 207 -14.77 -9.32 -7.98
CA LEU A 207 -13.53 -8.60 -8.27
C LEU A 207 -13.73 -7.58 -9.40
N GLY A 208 -14.44 -7.96 -10.49
CA GLY A 208 -14.76 -7.06 -11.60
C GLY A 208 -15.62 -5.88 -11.15
N LEU A 209 -16.64 -6.11 -10.31
CA LEU A 209 -17.49 -5.05 -9.74
C LEU A 209 -16.69 -4.11 -8.84
N LEU A 210 -15.78 -4.63 -8.01
CA LEU A 210 -14.91 -3.81 -7.17
C LEU A 210 -13.95 -2.97 -8.03
N CYS A 211 -13.39 -3.57 -9.08
CA CYS A 211 -12.57 -2.87 -10.07
C CYS A 211 -13.37 -1.75 -10.73
N GLY A 212 -14.56 -2.06 -11.27
CA GLY A 212 -15.44 -1.09 -11.90
C GLY A 212 -15.82 0.06 -10.97
N CYS A 213 -16.17 -0.24 -9.72
CA CYS A 213 -16.47 0.78 -8.71
C CYS A 213 -15.27 1.71 -8.46
N THR A 214 -14.07 1.14 -8.32
CA THR A 214 -12.86 1.94 -8.07
C THR A 214 -12.49 2.78 -9.29
N LEU A 215 -12.54 2.21 -10.50
CA LEU A 215 -12.29 2.94 -11.75
C LEU A 215 -13.29 4.08 -11.94
N THR A 216 -14.58 3.82 -11.75
CA THR A 216 -15.64 4.84 -11.87
C THR A 216 -15.41 5.98 -10.87
N LEU A 217 -14.93 5.69 -9.66
CA LEU A 217 -14.60 6.71 -8.67
C LEU A 217 -13.35 7.52 -9.04
N MET A 218 -12.39 6.94 -9.78
CA MET A 218 -11.17 7.63 -10.21
C MET A 218 -11.36 8.53 -11.43
N VAL A 219 -12.25 8.14 -12.37
CA VAL A 219 -12.42 8.83 -13.66
C VAL A 219 -12.69 10.34 -13.54
N PRO A 220 -13.55 10.83 -12.62
CA PRO A 220 -13.78 12.28 -12.47
C PRO A 220 -12.53 13.10 -12.13
N PHE A 221 -11.57 12.49 -11.45
CA PHE A 221 -10.31 13.15 -11.07
C PHE A 221 -9.26 13.13 -12.18
N ILE A 222 -9.41 12.22 -13.16
CA ILE A 222 -8.50 12.07 -14.29
C ILE A 222 -8.96 12.92 -15.47
N ARG A 223 -10.28 13.03 -15.68
CA ARG A 223 -10.88 13.93 -16.65
C ARG A 223 -11.08 15.31 -16.01
N THR A 224 -10.70 16.37 -16.68
CA THR A 224 -11.10 17.72 -16.28
C THR A 224 -12.60 17.87 -16.54
N PRO A 225 -13.44 18.05 -15.51
CA PRO A 225 -14.89 18.15 -15.74
C PRO A 225 -15.23 19.50 -16.36
N ASP A 226 -15.74 19.50 -17.57
CA ASP A 226 -16.25 20.71 -18.22
C ASP A 226 -17.64 21.16 -17.71
N GLY A 227 -18.15 20.56 -16.61
CA GLY A 227 -19.44 20.96 -16.05
C GLY A 227 -19.85 20.20 -14.78
N GLY A 228 -20.42 20.93 -13.82
CA GLY A 228 -20.86 20.38 -12.51
C GLY A 228 -21.95 19.31 -12.55
N GLY A 229 -22.59 19.06 -13.71
CA GLY A 229 -23.60 17.99 -13.87
C GLY A 229 -23.00 16.59 -13.94
N GLU A 230 -21.78 16.45 -14.41
CA GLU A 230 -21.14 15.13 -14.53
C GLU A 230 -20.76 14.53 -13.17
N ALA A 231 -20.42 15.33 -12.17
CA ALA A 231 -20.03 14.84 -10.84
C ALA A 231 -21.16 14.05 -10.16
N LEU A 232 -22.41 14.49 -10.34
CA LEU A 232 -23.59 13.78 -9.83
C LEU A 232 -23.79 12.44 -10.53
N LEU A 233 -23.62 12.39 -11.85
CA LEU A 233 -23.72 11.15 -12.63
C LEU A 233 -22.67 10.11 -12.21
N TRP A 234 -21.43 10.55 -12.03
CA TRP A 234 -20.35 9.70 -11.52
C TRP A 234 -20.64 9.21 -10.09
N GLY A 235 -21.17 10.06 -9.22
CA GLY A 235 -21.59 9.68 -7.86
C GLY A 235 -22.69 8.62 -7.87
N ILE A 236 -23.71 8.78 -8.74
CA ILE A 236 -24.78 7.79 -8.94
C ILE A 236 -24.21 6.47 -9.47
N ALA A 237 -23.31 6.51 -10.46
CA ALA A 237 -22.69 5.32 -11.03
C ALA A 237 -21.87 4.54 -9.99
N VAL A 238 -21.08 5.22 -9.17
CA VAL A 238 -20.34 4.62 -8.05
C VAL A 238 -21.29 3.99 -7.04
N GLY A 239 -22.36 4.71 -6.65
CA GLY A 239 -23.37 4.19 -5.73
C GLY A 239 -24.09 2.95 -6.27
N ALA A 240 -24.45 2.95 -7.55
CA ALA A 240 -25.08 1.81 -8.21
C ALA A 240 -24.14 0.59 -8.26
N LEU A 241 -22.87 0.78 -8.67
CA LEU A 241 -21.89 -0.31 -8.69
C LEU A 241 -21.60 -0.87 -7.30
N ALA A 242 -21.49 0.00 -6.29
CA ALA A 242 -21.30 -0.42 -4.89
C ALA A 242 -22.52 -1.21 -4.37
N ALA A 243 -23.74 -0.79 -4.71
CA ALA A 243 -24.96 -1.51 -4.38
C ALA A 243 -25.01 -2.88 -5.06
N VAL A 244 -24.71 -2.95 -6.36
CA VAL A 244 -24.63 -4.22 -7.12
C VAL A 244 -23.58 -5.14 -6.50
N PHE A 245 -22.39 -4.62 -6.16
CA PHE A 245 -21.35 -5.38 -5.45
C PHE A 245 -21.86 -5.93 -4.12
N ALA A 246 -22.50 -5.10 -3.30
CA ALA A 246 -23.03 -5.52 -2.00
C ALA A 246 -24.11 -6.60 -2.14
N VAL A 247 -25.02 -6.46 -3.11
CA VAL A 247 -26.06 -7.46 -3.42
C VAL A 247 -25.42 -8.76 -3.90
N HIS A 248 -24.44 -8.67 -4.82
CA HIS A 248 -23.69 -9.85 -5.29
C HIS A 248 -23.02 -10.61 -4.17
N GLN A 249 -22.34 -9.92 -3.25
CA GLN A 249 -21.69 -10.53 -2.08
C GLN A 249 -22.71 -11.23 -1.17
N ARG A 250 -23.88 -10.59 -0.90
CA ARG A 250 -24.96 -11.18 -0.11
C ARG A 250 -25.56 -12.43 -0.79
N LEU A 251 -25.78 -12.40 -2.10
CA LEU A 251 -26.29 -13.55 -2.86
C LEU A 251 -25.29 -14.72 -2.85
N ARG A 252 -23.99 -14.44 -2.97
CA ARG A 252 -22.96 -15.50 -2.85
C ARG A 252 -22.98 -16.15 -1.47
N MET A 253 -23.09 -15.36 -0.40
CA MET A 253 -23.22 -15.89 0.97
C MET A 253 -24.44 -16.78 1.12
N ARG A 254 -25.62 -16.34 0.62
CA ARG A 254 -26.85 -17.13 0.67
C ARG A 254 -26.74 -18.46 -0.10
N ARG A 255 -25.92 -18.52 -1.13
CA ARG A 255 -25.63 -19.72 -1.93
C ARG A 255 -24.52 -20.60 -1.35
N GLY A 256 -24.03 -20.32 -0.14
CA GLY A 256 -22.93 -21.06 0.50
C GLY A 256 -21.57 -20.91 -0.20
N ARG A 257 -21.42 -19.93 -1.12
CA ARG A 257 -20.15 -19.64 -1.80
C ARG A 257 -19.37 -18.61 -1.01
N GLN A 258 -18.04 -18.72 -1.03
CA GLN A 258 -17.18 -17.76 -0.36
C GLN A 258 -17.24 -16.41 -1.08
N PRO A 259 -17.62 -15.32 -0.39
CA PRO A 259 -17.59 -13.96 -0.94
C PRO A 259 -16.14 -13.46 -1.00
N LEU A 260 -15.90 -12.38 -1.76
CA LEU A 260 -14.60 -11.72 -1.83
C LEU A 260 -14.15 -11.19 -0.47
N LEU A 261 -15.10 -10.60 0.26
CA LEU A 261 -14.92 -10.14 1.63
C LEU A 261 -15.57 -11.14 2.59
N HIS A 262 -14.75 -11.82 3.40
CA HIS A 262 -15.26 -12.79 4.36
C HIS A 262 -16.20 -12.12 5.37
N PRO A 263 -17.42 -12.64 5.62
CA PRO A 263 -18.43 -11.98 6.46
C PRO A 263 -17.94 -11.69 7.87
N ALA A 264 -17.14 -12.60 8.44
CA ALA A 264 -16.56 -12.42 9.76
C ALA A 264 -15.67 -11.17 9.85
N LEU A 265 -14.95 -10.78 8.77
CA LEU A 265 -14.15 -9.56 8.73
C LEU A 265 -15.03 -8.32 8.72
N THR A 266 -16.10 -8.32 7.92
CA THR A 266 -17.02 -7.18 7.82
C THR A 266 -17.89 -7.00 9.07
N SER A 267 -18.12 -8.07 9.82
CA SER A 267 -18.86 -8.03 11.11
C SER A 267 -17.97 -7.52 12.26
N SER A 268 -16.65 -7.61 12.14
CA SER A 268 -15.74 -7.11 13.17
C SER A 268 -15.57 -5.60 13.06
N LYS A 269 -16.32 -4.84 13.85
CA LYS A 269 -16.22 -3.37 13.90
C LYS A 269 -14.78 -2.87 14.11
N PRO A 270 -13.96 -3.42 15.05
CA PRO A 270 -12.59 -2.95 15.23
C PRO A 270 -11.69 -3.23 14.02
N TYR A 271 -11.90 -4.35 13.32
CA TYR A 271 -11.18 -4.66 12.09
C TYR A 271 -11.55 -3.66 10.98
N MET A 272 -12.83 -3.40 10.76
CA MET A 272 -13.31 -2.47 9.73
C MET A 272 -12.86 -1.03 9.99
N LEU A 273 -13.00 -0.54 11.23
CA LEU A 273 -12.52 0.80 11.59
C LEU A 273 -11.01 0.94 11.41
N GLY A 274 -10.22 -0.06 11.85
CA GLY A 274 -8.79 -0.04 11.67
C GLY A 274 -8.35 -0.16 10.21
N THR A 275 -9.11 -0.89 9.38
CA THR A 275 -8.89 -0.94 7.93
C THR A 275 -9.18 0.42 7.29
N ALA A 276 -10.26 1.11 7.68
CA ALA A 276 -10.56 2.45 7.19
C ALA A 276 -9.49 3.48 7.60
N VAL A 277 -8.96 3.39 8.83
CA VAL A 277 -7.79 4.18 9.26
C VAL A 277 -6.58 3.90 8.37
N ALA A 278 -6.29 2.63 8.08
CA ALA A 278 -5.19 2.24 7.21
C ALA A 278 -5.37 2.75 5.77
N MET A 279 -6.59 2.72 5.24
CA MET A 279 -6.94 3.26 3.91
C MET A 279 -6.64 4.75 3.83
N ALA A 280 -7.18 5.55 4.76
CA ALA A 280 -6.99 7.00 4.77
C ALA A 280 -5.52 7.39 4.97
N GLN A 281 -4.83 6.75 5.91
CA GLN A 281 -3.41 6.99 6.18
C GLN A 281 -2.54 6.65 4.96
N PHE A 282 -2.71 5.46 4.36
CA PHE A 282 -1.87 4.98 3.26
C PHE A 282 -2.11 5.80 1.99
N GLY A 283 -3.39 6.07 1.67
CA GLY A 283 -3.76 6.88 0.51
C GLY A 283 -3.26 8.32 0.61
N SER A 284 -3.48 8.99 1.75
CA SER A 284 -3.02 10.36 1.95
C SER A 284 -1.49 10.48 1.93
N SER A 285 -0.77 9.52 2.50
CA SER A 285 0.71 9.56 2.51
C SER A 285 1.31 9.45 1.12
N LEU A 286 0.81 8.53 0.28
CA LEU A 286 1.31 8.38 -1.10
C LEU A 286 0.95 9.58 -1.96
N ALA A 287 -0.26 10.10 -1.84
CA ALA A 287 -0.71 11.27 -2.58
C ALA A 287 0.05 12.55 -2.16
N ALA A 288 0.26 12.76 -0.86
CA ALA A 288 1.03 13.89 -0.34
C ALA A 288 2.48 13.85 -0.85
N PHE A 289 3.10 12.66 -0.88
CA PHE A 289 4.46 12.49 -1.42
C PHE A 289 4.52 12.81 -2.92
N LEU A 290 3.54 12.35 -3.71
CA LEU A 290 3.47 12.65 -5.13
C LEU A 290 3.29 14.16 -5.39
N VAL A 291 2.34 14.80 -4.71
CA VAL A 291 2.09 16.24 -4.85
C VAL A 291 3.31 17.05 -4.43
N LEU A 292 3.99 16.68 -3.33
CA LEU A 292 5.23 17.35 -2.92
C LEU A 292 6.29 17.24 -4.02
N THR A 293 6.46 16.08 -4.63
CA THR A 293 7.42 15.87 -5.71
C THR A 293 7.12 16.75 -6.93
N ILE A 294 5.85 16.80 -7.35
CA ILE A 294 5.40 17.65 -8.46
C ILE A 294 5.60 19.14 -8.10
N PHE A 295 5.25 19.55 -6.89
CA PHE A 295 5.42 20.91 -6.41
C PHE A 295 6.89 21.34 -6.40
N LEU A 296 7.79 20.53 -5.85
CA LEU A 296 9.22 20.83 -5.79
C LEU A 296 9.86 20.90 -7.17
N GLN A 297 9.59 19.92 -8.04
CA GLN A 297 10.23 19.85 -9.37
C GLN A 297 9.55 20.76 -10.40
N SER A 298 8.23 20.62 -10.59
CA SER A 298 7.51 21.36 -11.63
C SER A 298 7.05 22.74 -11.14
N GLY A 299 6.73 22.90 -9.86
CA GLY A 299 6.28 24.16 -9.28
C GLY A 299 7.40 25.11 -8.92
N LEU A 300 8.50 24.62 -8.35
CA LEU A 300 9.64 25.41 -7.90
C LEU A 300 10.88 25.24 -8.78
N GLY A 301 10.86 24.38 -9.79
CA GLY A 301 11.99 24.13 -10.68
C GLY A 301 13.19 23.45 -10.03
N LEU A 302 13.02 22.78 -8.87
CA LEU A 302 14.11 22.10 -8.19
C LEU A 302 14.53 20.85 -8.93
N SER A 303 15.84 20.54 -8.91
CA SER A 303 16.36 19.29 -9.46
C SER A 303 15.79 18.07 -8.73
N ALA A 304 15.77 16.91 -9.41
CA ALA A 304 15.35 15.64 -8.83
C ALA A 304 16.22 15.26 -7.62
N LEU A 305 17.53 15.56 -7.65
CA LEU A 305 18.43 15.29 -6.54
C LEU A 305 18.09 16.16 -5.31
N LEU A 306 17.82 17.45 -5.51
CA LEU A 306 17.44 18.34 -4.40
C LEU A 306 16.07 17.96 -3.84
N THR A 307 15.12 17.59 -4.70
CA THR A 307 13.82 17.02 -4.27
C THR A 307 14.00 15.77 -3.42
N ALA A 308 14.89 14.88 -3.82
CA ALA A 308 15.23 13.68 -3.04
C ALA A 308 15.83 14.05 -1.66
N ALA A 309 16.71 15.05 -1.61
CA ALA A 309 17.30 15.55 -0.36
C ALA A 309 16.23 16.13 0.59
N VAL A 310 15.25 16.88 0.06
CA VAL A 310 14.14 17.43 0.84
C VAL A 310 13.23 16.34 1.41
N THR A 311 13.05 15.22 0.69
CA THR A 311 12.18 14.10 1.14
C THR A 311 12.90 13.11 2.05
N LEU A 312 14.24 13.06 2.04
CA LEU A 312 15.04 12.11 2.81
C LEU A 312 14.77 12.16 4.33
N PRO A 313 14.64 13.34 4.99
CA PRO A 313 14.30 13.40 6.40
C PRO A 313 13.00 12.67 6.75
N GLY A 314 12.00 12.66 5.85
CA GLY A 314 10.78 11.88 6.02
C GLY A 314 11.04 10.38 6.10
N ALA A 315 11.88 9.86 5.22
CA ALA A 315 12.27 8.46 5.23
C ALA A 315 13.03 8.07 6.52
N VAL A 316 13.94 8.94 6.97
CA VAL A 316 14.67 8.77 8.23
C VAL A 316 13.71 8.79 9.42
N GLY A 317 12.82 9.78 9.50
CA GLY A 317 11.80 9.90 10.54
C GLY A 317 10.88 8.67 10.62
N MET A 318 10.46 8.15 9.47
CA MET A 318 9.65 6.93 9.39
C MET A 318 10.40 5.69 9.88
N GLY A 319 11.66 5.53 9.48
CA GLY A 319 12.50 4.42 9.93
C GLY A 319 12.74 4.43 11.44
N MET A 320 13.15 5.56 11.98
CA MET A 320 13.41 5.73 13.41
C MET A 320 12.15 5.53 14.25
N SER A 321 11.06 6.16 13.86
CA SER A 321 9.79 6.06 14.61
C SER A 321 9.18 4.66 14.53
N SER A 322 9.26 3.97 13.39
CA SER A 322 8.84 2.57 13.26
C SER A 322 9.65 1.65 14.17
N ALA A 323 10.96 1.84 14.25
CA ALA A 323 11.83 1.07 15.14
C ALA A 323 11.51 1.30 16.63
N LEU A 324 11.05 2.50 16.99
CA LEU A 324 10.69 2.87 18.36
C LEU A 324 9.21 2.65 18.69
N ALA A 325 8.36 2.45 17.68
CA ALA A 325 6.90 2.34 17.83
C ALA A 325 6.48 1.27 18.84
N TRP A 326 7.18 0.11 18.87
CA TRP A 326 6.90 -0.96 19.83
C TRP A 326 7.07 -0.55 21.30
N ARG A 327 8.03 0.34 21.59
CA ARG A 327 8.23 0.89 22.95
C ARG A 327 7.06 1.79 23.33
N LEU A 328 6.59 2.61 22.40
CA LEU A 328 5.47 3.51 22.61
C LEU A 328 4.15 2.73 22.74
N VAL A 329 3.94 1.71 21.90
CA VAL A 329 2.78 0.79 22.01
C VAL A 329 2.73 0.10 23.36
N ARG A 330 3.90 -0.28 23.93
CA ARG A 330 3.94 -0.86 25.29
C ARG A 330 3.56 0.14 26.39
N ARG A 331 3.79 1.45 26.18
CA ARG A 331 3.50 2.49 27.20
C ARG A 331 2.07 3.01 27.09
N ILE A 332 1.61 3.33 25.89
CA ILE A 332 0.32 4.01 25.67
C ILE A 332 -0.69 3.19 24.84
N GLY A 333 -0.31 1.96 24.45
CA GLY A 333 -1.20 1.03 23.73
C GLY A 333 -1.72 1.57 22.41
N PRO A 334 -3.05 1.41 22.14
CA PRO A 334 -3.68 1.86 20.90
C PRO A 334 -3.55 3.36 20.62
N ARG A 335 -3.36 4.18 21.66
CA ARG A 335 -3.17 5.64 21.54
C ARG A 335 -1.95 6.02 20.70
N THR A 336 -0.99 5.10 20.49
CA THR A 336 0.14 5.31 19.59
C THR A 336 -0.32 5.70 18.18
N VAL A 337 -1.35 5.04 17.65
CA VAL A 337 -1.94 5.37 16.34
C VAL A 337 -2.55 6.77 16.36
N THR A 338 -3.28 7.12 17.41
CA THR A 338 -3.87 8.46 17.59
C THR A 338 -2.78 9.55 17.57
N VAL A 339 -1.70 9.37 18.33
CA VAL A 339 -0.54 10.30 18.35
C VAL A 339 0.07 10.43 16.97
N GLY A 340 0.29 9.30 16.26
CA GLY A 340 0.81 9.33 14.90
C GLY A 340 -0.10 10.09 13.93
N LEU A 341 -1.40 9.87 13.97
CA LEU A 341 -2.37 10.57 13.11
C LEU A 341 -2.42 12.08 13.41
N THR A 342 -2.42 12.47 14.69
CA THR A 342 -2.38 13.91 15.09
C THR A 342 -1.12 14.57 14.60
N LEU A 343 0.04 13.90 14.73
CA LEU A 343 1.31 14.40 14.20
C LEU A 343 1.27 14.52 12.68
N GLY A 344 0.63 13.57 11.96
CA GLY A 344 0.45 13.61 10.51
C GLY A 344 -0.42 14.78 10.04
N ILE A 345 -1.52 15.07 10.75
CA ILE A 345 -2.35 16.25 10.50
C ILE A 345 -1.52 17.51 10.69
N GLY A 346 -0.78 17.60 11.80
CA GLY A 346 0.11 18.71 12.07
C GLY A 346 1.14 18.91 10.98
N ALA A 347 1.78 17.83 10.50
CA ALA A 347 2.76 17.89 9.40
C ALA A 347 2.14 18.43 8.10
N ALA A 348 0.94 17.97 7.74
CA ALA A 348 0.25 18.42 6.53
C ALA A 348 -0.14 19.92 6.63
N LEU A 349 -0.70 20.36 7.74
CA LEU A 349 -1.08 21.76 7.97
C LEU A 349 0.14 22.68 8.07
N THR A 350 1.20 22.25 8.76
CA THR A 350 2.47 22.99 8.81
C THR A 350 3.11 23.07 7.42
N GLY A 351 3.05 21.98 6.62
CA GLY A 351 3.51 21.99 5.24
C GLY A 351 2.75 22.98 4.37
N ALA A 352 1.43 23.07 4.52
CA ALA A 352 0.59 24.08 3.85
C ALA A 352 0.98 25.49 4.25
N ALA A 353 1.13 25.76 5.56
CA ALA A 353 1.53 27.08 6.07
C ALA A 353 2.94 27.49 5.60
N VAL A 354 3.90 26.55 5.65
CA VAL A 354 5.28 26.75 5.15
C VAL A 354 5.27 27.12 3.68
N ALA A 355 4.48 26.43 2.85
CA ALA A 355 4.40 26.74 1.42
C ALA A 355 3.87 28.14 1.14
N LEU A 356 2.95 28.66 1.96
CA LEU A 356 2.35 29.96 1.77
C LEU A 356 3.19 31.12 2.38
N CYS A 357 3.84 30.89 3.52
CA CYS A 357 4.43 31.94 4.33
C CYS A 357 5.97 32.05 4.21
N VAL A 358 6.67 30.96 3.81
CA VAL A 358 8.12 30.95 3.81
C VAL A 358 8.68 31.44 2.47
N PRO A 359 9.72 32.31 2.46
CA PRO A 359 10.41 32.73 1.25
C PRO A 359 10.96 31.57 0.45
N THR A 360 11.06 31.72 -0.89
CA THR A 360 11.45 30.64 -1.82
C THR A 360 12.80 30.03 -1.49
N GLU A 361 13.74 30.85 -1.02
CA GLU A 361 15.11 30.40 -0.69
C GLU A 361 15.16 29.45 0.50
N ALA A 362 14.33 29.68 1.53
CA ALA A 362 14.27 28.88 2.75
C ALA A 362 13.25 27.71 2.64
N LEU A 363 12.41 27.72 1.61
CA LEU A 363 11.29 26.79 1.45
C LEU A 363 11.73 25.31 1.42
N PRO A 364 12.79 24.91 0.68
CA PRO A 364 13.22 23.51 0.68
C PRO A 364 13.63 22.99 2.06
N MET A 365 14.35 23.81 2.84
CA MET A 365 14.78 23.46 4.19
C MET A 365 13.59 23.34 5.15
N ALA A 366 12.64 24.28 5.09
CA ALA A 366 11.44 24.27 5.91
C ALA A 366 10.55 23.05 5.58
N LEU A 367 10.40 22.70 4.29
CA LEU A 367 9.66 21.49 3.86
C LEU A 367 10.37 20.22 4.29
N ALA A 368 11.70 20.17 4.29
CA ALA A 368 12.44 19.01 4.82
C ALA A 368 12.10 18.74 6.30
N GLY A 369 11.93 19.80 7.10
CA GLY A 369 11.45 19.69 8.48
C GLY A 369 10.03 19.11 8.58
N THR A 370 9.10 19.55 7.71
CA THR A 370 7.74 18.99 7.68
C THR A 370 7.73 17.54 7.22
N GLN A 371 8.63 17.15 6.33
CA GLN A 371 8.79 15.75 5.90
C GLN A 371 9.30 14.85 7.04
N MET A 372 10.24 15.30 7.87
CA MET A 372 10.66 14.57 9.07
C MET A 372 9.46 14.29 9.98
N MET A 373 8.62 15.29 10.19
CA MET A 373 7.42 15.17 11.02
C MET A 373 6.40 14.20 10.38
N ALA A 374 6.17 14.31 9.07
CA ALA A 374 5.26 13.41 8.32
C ALA A 374 5.75 11.95 8.34
N GLY A 375 7.04 11.73 8.14
CA GLY A 375 7.64 10.39 8.23
C GLY A 375 7.52 9.80 9.64
N THR A 376 7.81 10.60 10.66
CA THR A 376 7.64 10.19 12.07
C THR A 376 6.19 9.79 12.36
N ALA A 377 5.22 10.55 11.88
CA ALA A 377 3.80 10.24 11.96
C ALA A 377 3.46 8.89 11.28
N GLY A 378 4.00 8.67 10.09
CA GLY A 378 3.82 7.42 9.33
C GLY A 378 4.33 6.19 10.11
N GLY A 379 5.54 6.26 10.67
CA GLY A 379 6.11 5.15 11.43
C GLY A 379 5.35 4.82 12.72
N LEU A 380 4.79 5.84 13.39
CA LEU A 380 3.95 5.65 14.58
C LEU A 380 2.53 5.15 14.25
N THR A 381 2.09 5.28 13.00
CA THR A 381 0.72 4.90 12.60
C THR A 381 0.67 3.56 11.89
N VAL A 382 1.49 3.35 10.85
CA VAL A 382 1.35 2.23 9.91
C VAL A 382 1.51 0.88 10.60
N SER A 383 2.67 0.63 11.21
CA SER A 383 2.97 -0.65 11.85
C SER A 383 2.06 -0.96 13.05
N PRO A 384 1.83 -0.03 14.00
CA PRO A 384 0.92 -0.28 15.11
C PRO A 384 -0.52 -0.52 14.67
N ASN A 385 -1.04 0.26 13.71
CA ASN A 385 -2.40 0.07 13.23
C ASN A 385 -2.57 -1.28 12.51
N GLN A 386 -1.61 -1.67 11.67
CA GLN A 386 -1.64 -2.95 10.96
C GLN A 386 -1.66 -4.13 11.95
N THR A 387 -0.83 -4.08 12.98
CA THR A 387 -0.83 -5.09 14.04
C THR A 387 -2.16 -5.17 14.76
N GLN A 388 -2.74 -4.02 15.14
CA GLN A 388 -4.04 -3.96 15.82
C GLN A 388 -5.18 -4.47 14.94
N VAL A 389 -5.21 -4.14 13.65
CA VAL A 389 -6.22 -4.62 12.69
C VAL A 389 -6.18 -6.14 12.62
N LEU A 390 -4.99 -6.72 12.44
CA LEU A 390 -4.84 -8.16 12.31
C LEU A 390 -5.14 -8.93 13.60
N GLN A 391 -4.91 -8.33 14.78
CA GLN A 391 -5.31 -8.92 16.06
C GLN A 391 -6.83 -9.01 16.22
N HIS A 392 -7.59 -8.13 15.57
CA HIS A 392 -9.06 -8.14 15.60
C HIS A 392 -9.68 -8.90 14.41
N ALA A 393 -8.86 -9.49 13.54
CA ALA A 393 -9.35 -10.39 12.51
C ALA A 393 -9.87 -11.68 13.17
N PRO A 394 -11.13 -12.10 12.92
CA PRO A 394 -11.66 -13.35 13.44
C PRO A 394 -10.80 -14.55 13.03
N ALA A 395 -10.67 -15.55 13.91
CA ALA A 395 -9.81 -16.71 13.69
C ALA A 395 -10.12 -17.43 12.37
N GLU A 396 -11.40 -17.48 11.99
CA GLU A 396 -11.91 -18.10 10.76
C GLU A 396 -11.41 -17.41 9.48
N ALA A 397 -11.10 -16.11 9.57
CA ALA A 397 -10.69 -15.26 8.45
C ALA A 397 -9.28 -14.67 8.60
N ALA A 398 -8.53 -15.09 9.64
CA ALA A 398 -7.21 -14.53 9.95
C ALA A 398 -6.20 -14.67 8.78
N GLY A 399 -6.30 -15.76 8.00
CA GLY A 399 -5.46 -15.98 6.82
C GLY A 399 -5.71 -14.99 5.67
N VAL A 400 -6.95 -14.50 5.55
CA VAL A 400 -7.38 -13.59 4.46
C VAL A 400 -7.35 -12.13 4.91
N GLY A 401 -7.43 -11.88 6.23
CA GLY A 401 -7.53 -10.53 6.79
C GLY A 401 -6.39 -9.59 6.40
N GLY A 402 -5.16 -10.11 6.31
CA GLY A 402 -4.00 -9.33 5.85
C GLY A 402 -4.09 -8.94 4.38
N GLY A 403 -4.56 -9.85 3.52
CA GLY A 403 -4.76 -9.59 2.09
C GLY A 403 -5.87 -8.55 1.84
N VAL A 404 -6.99 -8.66 2.55
CA VAL A 404 -8.11 -7.70 2.47
C VAL A 404 -7.66 -6.31 2.95
N LEU A 405 -6.92 -6.22 4.06
CA LEU A 405 -6.37 -4.97 4.55
C LEU A 405 -5.47 -4.29 3.51
N GLN A 406 -4.54 -5.04 2.92
CA GLN A 406 -3.63 -4.49 1.91
C GLN A 406 -4.36 -4.12 0.62
N MET A 407 -5.33 -4.93 0.17
CA MET A 407 -6.18 -4.59 -0.98
C MET A 407 -6.90 -3.26 -0.74
N ALA A 408 -7.51 -3.08 0.42
CA ALA A 408 -8.20 -1.85 0.81
C ALA A 408 -7.25 -0.64 0.80
N GLN A 409 -6.04 -0.77 1.36
CA GLN A 409 -5.01 0.28 1.33
C GLN A 409 -4.62 0.66 -0.10
N ARG A 410 -4.45 -0.31 -1.01
CA ARG A 410 -4.07 -0.06 -2.41
C ARG A 410 -5.18 0.59 -3.21
N ILE A 411 -6.43 0.21 -2.98
CA ILE A 411 -7.60 0.88 -3.58
C ILE A 411 -7.67 2.34 -3.12
N ALA A 412 -7.51 2.59 -1.81
CA ALA A 412 -7.48 3.95 -1.29
C ALA A 412 -6.31 4.76 -1.86
N ALA A 413 -5.12 4.14 -2.01
CA ALA A 413 -3.98 4.78 -2.65
C ALA A 413 -4.29 5.18 -4.09
N ALA A 414 -4.91 4.30 -4.89
CA ALA A 414 -5.27 4.59 -6.27
C ALA A 414 -6.22 5.80 -6.37
N ILE A 415 -7.24 5.84 -5.50
CA ILE A 415 -8.19 6.96 -5.42
C ILE A 415 -7.47 8.25 -5.01
N CYS A 416 -6.67 8.23 -3.95
CA CYS A 416 -5.97 9.42 -3.47
C CYS A 416 -4.90 9.92 -4.45
N LEU A 417 -4.18 9.01 -5.13
CA LEU A 417 -3.21 9.35 -6.17
C LEU A 417 -3.84 9.98 -7.42
N SER A 418 -5.14 9.80 -7.63
CA SER A 418 -5.89 10.48 -8.67
C SER A 418 -6.48 11.82 -8.17
N ALA A 419 -7.12 11.81 -7.00
CA ALA A 419 -7.88 12.95 -6.49
C ALA A 419 -6.99 14.11 -5.98
N VAL A 420 -5.97 13.81 -5.18
CA VAL A 420 -5.16 14.87 -4.52
C VAL A 420 -4.26 15.61 -5.50
N PRO A 421 -3.56 14.95 -6.45
CA PRO A 421 -2.84 15.67 -7.50
C PRO A 421 -3.77 16.48 -8.43
N ALA A 422 -5.01 16.03 -8.67
CA ALA A 422 -5.98 16.80 -9.45
C ALA A 422 -6.31 18.12 -8.77
N VAL A 423 -6.49 18.14 -7.44
CA VAL A 423 -6.68 19.37 -6.66
C VAL A 423 -5.48 20.31 -6.82
N TYR A 424 -4.26 19.78 -6.72
CA TYR A 424 -3.04 20.55 -6.93
C TYR A 424 -2.99 21.16 -8.33
N LEU A 425 -3.17 20.34 -9.37
CA LEU A 425 -3.08 20.74 -10.76
C LEU A 425 -4.14 21.79 -11.12
N HIS A 426 -5.38 21.61 -10.65
CA HIS A 426 -6.47 22.58 -10.88
C HIS A 426 -6.16 23.94 -10.24
N ALA A 427 -5.69 23.96 -9.00
CA ALA A 427 -5.34 25.20 -8.32
C ALA A 427 -4.08 25.86 -8.88
N ALA A 428 -3.16 25.08 -9.46
CA ALA A 428 -1.95 25.58 -10.11
C ALA A 428 -2.17 26.07 -11.56
N SER A 429 -3.35 25.82 -12.17
CA SER A 429 -3.65 26.15 -13.57
C SER A 429 -4.31 27.53 -13.78
N GLY A 430 -4.47 28.35 -12.73
CA GLY A 430 -5.09 29.69 -12.82
C GLY A 430 -4.20 30.70 -13.57
N PRO A 431 -4.61 32.03 -13.68
CA PRO A 431 -3.83 33.04 -14.38
C PRO A 431 -2.42 33.24 -13.80
N PRO A 432 -1.40 33.58 -14.61
CA PRO A 432 0.00 33.56 -14.18
C PRO A 432 0.27 34.46 -12.96
N GLY A 433 0.78 33.86 -11.88
CA GLY A 433 1.25 34.53 -10.67
C GLY A 433 2.09 33.58 -9.81
N ASP A 434 3.13 34.10 -9.15
CA ASP A 434 4.10 33.33 -8.35
C ASP A 434 3.50 32.50 -7.20
N GLY A 435 2.25 32.80 -6.80
CA GLY A 435 1.58 32.16 -5.68
C GLY A 435 0.86 30.83 -5.99
N GLN A 436 0.61 30.50 -7.24
CA GLN A 436 -0.30 29.43 -7.62
C GLN A 436 0.18 28.01 -7.28
N PRO A 437 1.44 27.63 -7.57
CA PRO A 437 1.94 26.31 -7.17
C PRO A 437 1.93 26.13 -5.65
N ARG A 438 2.17 27.21 -4.90
CA ARG A 438 2.15 27.22 -3.43
C ARG A 438 0.74 27.03 -2.88
N THR A 439 -0.24 27.75 -3.45
CA THR A 439 -1.66 27.60 -3.09
C THR A 439 -2.16 26.21 -3.43
N GLY A 440 -1.80 25.67 -4.60
CA GLY A 440 -2.13 24.30 -5.01
C GLY A 440 -1.58 23.27 -4.03
N TYR A 441 -0.32 23.39 -3.63
CA TYR A 441 0.28 22.50 -2.64
C TYR A 441 -0.39 22.62 -1.26
N ALA A 442 -0.72 23.84 -0.83
CA ALA A 442 -1.41 24.08 0.43
C ALA A 442 -2.81 23.42 0.45
N LEU A 443 -3.59 23.59 -0.62
CA LEU A 443 -4.92 22.98 -0.75
C LEU A 443 -4.83 21.44 -0.76
N ALA A 444 -3.92 20.86 -1.53
CA ALA A 444 -3.69 19.43 -1.55
C ALA A 444 -3.28 18.88 -0.17
N SER A 445 -2.43 19.61 0.55
CA SER A 445 -2.02 19.27 1.93
C SER A 445 -3.20 19.34 2.90
N CYS A 446 -4.10 20.33 2.76
CA CYS A 446 -5.32 20.43 3.55
C CYS A 446 -6.28 19.25 3.29
N VAL A 447 -6.41 18.78 2.04
CA VAL A 447 -7.18 17.57 1.70
C VAL A 447 -6.57 16.36 2.41
N CYS A 448 -5.24 16.18 2.38
CA CYS A 448 -4.57 15.10 3.11
C CYS A 448 -4.80 15.22 4.63
N ALA A 449 -4.74 16.43 5.21
CA ALA A 449 -5.04 16.66 6.62
C ALA A 449 -6.48 16.27 6.96
N GLY A 450 -7.45 16.58 6.09
CA GLY A 450 -8.85 16.17 6.22
C GLY A 450 -9.03 14.65 6.23
N LEU A 451 -8.35 13.94 5.32
CA LEU A 451 -8.37 12.47 5.29
C LEU A 451 -7.78 11.86 6.59
N LEU A 452 -6.66 12.44 7.07
CA LEU A 452 -6.06 12.01 8.34
C LEU A 452 -6.93 12.35 9.55
N ALA A 453 -7.68 13.47 9.52
CA ALA A 453 -8.65 13.83 10.56
C ALA A 453 -9.82 12.81 10.60
N VAL A 454 -10.33 12.38 9.45
CA VAL A 454 -11.31 11.28 9.38
C VAL A 454 -10.72 10.00 9.98
N ALA A 455 -9.46 9.65 9.63
CA ALA A 455 -8.78 8.50 10.21
C ALA A 455 -8.64 8.61 11.74
N LEU A 456 -8.35 9.82 12.25
CA LEU A 456 -8.25 10.10 13.69
C LEU A 456 -9.60 9.87 14.39
N LEU A 457 -10.68 10.41 13.84
CA LEU A 457 -12.03 10.20 14.38
C LEU A 457 -12.43 8.72 14.43
N LEU A 458 -12.11 7.96 13.37
CA LEU A 458 -12.34 6.52 13.31
C LEU A 458 -11.48 5.75 14.34
N SER A 459 -10.24 6.18 14.53
CA SER A 459 -9.32 5.60 15.52
C SER A 459 -9.83 5.81 16.96
N LEU A 460 -10.38 6.99 17.27
CA LEU A 460 -10.95 7.30 18.57
C LEU A 460 -12.20 6.43 18.87
N ARG A 461 -13.06 6.23 17.88
CA ARG A 461 -14.24 5.34 18.01
C ARG A 461 -13.86 3.87 18.22
N ARG A 462 -12.68 3.45 17.75
CA ARG A 462 -12.17 2.09 17.92
C ARG A 462 -11.68 1.82 19.35
N GLY A 463 -11.09 2.83 20.03
CA GLY A 463 -10.50 2.69 21.36
C GLY A 463 -11.48 2.37 22.49
N THR A 464 -12.79 2.39 22.23
CA THR A 464 -13.85 2.09 23.21
C THR A 464 -14.31 0.63 23.20
N ALA A 465 -13.82 -0.21 22.29
CA ALA A 465 -14.20 -1.62 22.22
C ALA A 465 -13.28 -2.47 23.13
N PRO A 466 -13.85 -3.26 24.09
CA PRO A 466 -13.04 -4.16 24.91
C PRO A 466 -12.35 -5.22 24.04
N PRO A 467 -11.13 -5.66 24.41
CA PRO A 467 -10.44 -6.72 23.65
C PRO A 467 -11.29 -7.99 23.70
N SER A 468 -11.52 -8.61 22.53
CA SER A 468 -12.20 -9.90 22.44
C SER A 468 -11.39 -10.91 23.28
N ARG A 469 -12.03 -11.50 24.31
CA ARG A 469 -11.43 -12.58 25.09
C ARG A 469 -11.01 -13.70 24.13
N PRO A 470 -9.79 -14.26 24.30
CA PRO A 470 -9.44 -15.47 23.57
C PRO A 470 -10.49 -16.53 23.88
N SER A 471 -11.14 -17.09 22.87
CA SER A 471 -11.99 -18.26 23.05
C SER A 471 -11.15 -19.35 23.70
N ALA A 472 -11.57 -19.83 24.87
CA ALA A 472 -10.91 -20.92 25.55
C ALA A 472 -10.79 -22.11 24.58
N PRO A 473 -9.65 -22.83 24.58
CA PRO A 473 -9.48 -23.97 23.71
C PRO A 473 -10.57 -25.01 24.03
N ALA A 474 -11.24 -25.51 22.99
CA ALA A 474 -12.34 -26.50 23.06
C ALA A 474 -11.93 -27.88 23.64
N SER A 475 -10.77 -27.97 24.28
CA SER A 475 -10.24 -29.18 24.90
C SER A 475 -10.74 -29.47 26.32
N ALA A 476 -11.59 -28.58 26.90
CA ALA A 476 -12.08 -28.81 28.27
C ALA A 476 -13.33 -29.72 28.37
N HIS A 477 -13.94 -30.13 27.26
CA HIS A 477 -15.13 -30.99 27.29
C HIS A 477 -14.90 -32.49 27.10
N LEU A 478 -13.64 -32.96 26.98
CA LEU A 478 -13.34 -34.40 26.86
C LEU A 478 -12.69 -35.05 28.10
N ALA A 479 -12.56 -34.30 29.21
CA ALA A 479 -11.97 -34.83 30.45
C ALA A 479 -12.99 -35.32 31.48
N GLY A 480 -14.26 -35.51 31.11
CA GLY A 480 -15.35 -35.81 32.04
C GLY A 480 -16.07 -37.16 31.87
N ALA A 481 -15.53 -38.13 31.10
CA ALA A 481 -16.17 -39.44 30.96
C ALA A 481 -15.18 -40.61 31.11
N VAL A 482 -14.66 -40.80 32.31
CA VAL A 482 -14.10 -42.11 32.70
C VAL A 482 -15.19 -42.89 33.41
N PRO A 483 -15.66 -44.02 32.88
CA PRO A 483 -16.60 -44.86 33.62
C PRO A 483 -15.86 -45.55 34.78
N ARG A 484 -16.34 -45.33 36.03
CA ARG A 484 -15.93 -46.13 37.17
C ARG A 484 -16.36 -47.59 36.95
N SER A 485 -15.41 -48.47 36.74
CA SER A 485 -15.63 -49.92 36.85
C SER A 485 -15.99 -50.25 38.29
N LYS A 486 -17.16 -50.87 38.48
CA LYS A 486 -17.56 -51.52 39.73
C LYS A 486 -16.68 -52.77 39.86
N GLU A 487 -15.83 -52.84 40.87
CA GLU A 487 -15.34 -54.06 41.45
C GLU A 487 -16.41 -54.51 42.47
N SER A 488 -16.94 -55.73 42.23
CA SER A 488 -17.74 -56.49 43.18
C SER A 488 -16.93 -57.69 43.59
N THR A 489 -16.78 -57.82 44.92
CA THR A 489 -16.34 -58.97 45.77
C THR A 489 -15.00 -59.53 45.53
#